data_5d8da1b1375ec2e6154795e9e44b0b89
#
_entry.id   5d8da1b1375ec2e6154795e9e44b0b89
#
_cell.length_a   1.000
_cell.length_b   1.000
_cell.length_c   1.000
_cell.angle_alpha   90.00
_cell.angle_beta   90.00
_cell.angle_gamma   90.00
#
_symmetry.space_group_name_H-M   'P 1'
#
loop_
_entity.id
_entity.type
_entity.pdbx_description
1 polymer ?
#
loop_
_entity_poly.entity_id
_entity_poly.type
_entity_poly.pdbx_seq_one_letter_code
_entity_poly.pdbx_strand_id
1 'polypeptide(L)'
;MRAVGIILAGGNSNKMRELTHKRAVAAMPIAGSYRAIDFALSNMSNSHIQKVAVLTQYNARSLNEHLNSSKWWDFGRKQGGLFVFTPTITADSSYWYRGTADSLYQNLQFLKSSHEPYVVIASGDGIYKLDYGKVLEYHIEKKADITMVVKKLEDRSEINRFGVVSMTEEGRVTEIDEKPLETNPVSYTHLRAHETRRHL
;
A
#
# COMPACT_ATOMS: atom_id res chain seq x y z
N MET A 1 -13.02 0.11 -14.22
CA MET A 1 -12.15 1.32 -14.22
C MET A 1 -10.70 0.90 -14.41
N ARG A 2 -9.87 1.78 -14.98
CA ARG A 2 -8.46 1.45 -15.23
C ARG A 2 -7.60 2.11 -14.17
N ALA A 3 -6.81 1.32 -13.47
CA ALA A 3 -5.88 1.79 -12.45
C ALA A 3 -4.63 0.90 -12.41
N VAL A 4 -3.51 1.46 -11.96
CA VAL A 4 -2.30 0.71 -11.63
C VAL A 4 -2.21 0.54 -10.12
N GLY A 5 -1.85 -0.65 -9.67
CA GLY A 5 -1.64 -0.97 -8.26
C GLY A 5 -0.18 -0.83 -7.86
N ILE A 6 0.07 -0.25 -6.69
CA ILE A 6 1.37 -0.25 -6.03
C ILE A 6 1.21 -0.90 -4.65
N ILE A 7 2.02 -1.92 -4.36
CA ILE A 7 2.06 -2.54 -3.04
C ILE A 7 3.40 -2.22 -2.39
N LEU A 8 3.34 -1.54 -1.25
CA LEU A 8 4.51 -1.18 -0.46
C LEU A 8 4.89 -2.34 0.45
N ALA A 9 5.98 -3.03 0.15
CA ALA A 9 6.43 -4.23 0.83
C ALA A 9 7.90 -4.16 1.31
N GLY A 10 8.45 -2.94 1.37
CA GLY A 10 9.83 -2.68 1.76
C GLY A 10 10.06 -2.51 3.27
N GLY A 11 9.02 -2.59 4.08
CA GLY A 11 9.09 -2.34 5.51
C GLY A 11 9.87 -3.41 6.28
N ASN A 12 10.60 -2.96 7.32
CA ASN A 12 11.17 -3.80 8.37
C ASN A 12 10.41 -3.56 9.66
N SER A 13 10.17 -4.60 10.45
CA SER A 13 9.49 -4.49 11.74
C SER A 13 10.30 -5.13 12.87
N ASN A 14 10.86 -4.28 13.72
CA ASN A 14 11.52 -4.74 14.94
C ASN A 14 10.54 -5.36 15.94
N LYS A 15 9.23 -5.08 15.80
CA LYS A 15 8.18 -5.62 16.68
C LYS A 15 7.96 -7.12 16.49
N MET A 16 8.23 -7.65 15.28
CA MET A 16 8.06 -9.07 14.95
C MET A 16 9.31 -9.91 15.29
N ARG A 17 10.35 -9.30 15.83
CA ARG A 17 11.59 -9.93 16.33
C ARG A 17 12.16 -10.98 15.34
N GLU A 18 12.37 -12.21 15.81
CA GLU A 18 12.97 -13.32 15.05
C GLU A 18 12.20 -13.68 13.78
N LEU A 19 10.90 -13.43 13.74
CA LEU A 19 10.07 -13.74 12.57
C LEU A 19 10.46 -12.91 11.35
N THR A 20 10.99 -11.71 11.54
CA THR A 20 11.39 -10.79 10.46
C THR A 20 12.89 -10.72 10.23
N HIS A 21 13.71 -11.45 11.00
CA HIS A 21 15.16 -11.47 10.81
C HIS A 21 15.59 -11.89 9.40
N LYS A 22 14.87 -12.82 8.78
CA LYS A 22 15.20 -13.38 7.46
C LYS A 22 14.09 -13.20 6.43
N ARG A 23 13.00 -12.52 6.77
CA ARG A 23 11.83 -12.36 5.90
C ARG A 23 11.27 -10.95 6.00
N ALA A 24 10.83 -10.40 4.87
CA ALA A 24 10.02 -9.19 4.87
C ALA A 24 8.71 -9.42 5.63
N VAL A 25 8.16 -8.37 6.27
CA VAL A 25 6.86 -8.47 6.97
C VAL A 25 5.75 -8.94 6.02
N ALA A 26 5.74 -8.41 4.81
CA ALA A 26 4.80 -8.81 3.76
C ALA A 26 4.88 -10.31 3.37
N ALA A 27 6.02 -10.98 3.64
CA ALA A 27 6.23 -12.41 3.40
C ALA A 27 5.89 -13.30 4.59
N MET A 28 5.35 -12.75 5.68
CA MET A 28 4.98 -13.51 6.86
C MET A 28 3.86 -14.50 6.55
N PRO A 29 3.99 -15.78 6.94
CA PRO A 29 2.95 -16.78 6.73
C PRO A 29 1.73 -16.50 7.60
N ILE A 30 0.56 -16.62 6.98
CA ILE A 30 -0.75 -16.47 7.60
C ILE A 30 -1.55 -17.72 7.31
N ALA A 31 -2.16 -18.30 8.35
CA ALA A 31 -3.03 -19.48 8.23
C ALA A 31 -2.43 -20.62 7.37
N GLY A 32 -1.13 -20.85 7.50
CA GLY A 32 -0.41 -21.92 6.82
C GLY A 32 0.16 -21.52 5.47
N SER A 33 -0.62 -21.52 4.42
CA SER A 33 -0.13 -21.37 3.03
C SER A 33 -0.07 -19.93 2.54
N TYR A 34 -0.85 -19.03 3.12
CA TYR A 34 -0.91 -17.65 2.71
C TYR A 34 0.23 -16.81 3.31
N ARG A 35 0.51 -15.68 2.69
CA ARG A 35 1.38 -14.63 3.22
C ARG A 35 0.61 -13.32 3.34
N ALA A 36 1.09 -12.40 4.16
CA ALA A 36 0.41 -11.14 4.40
C ALA A 36 0.09 -10.38 3.08
N ILE A 37 1.03 -10.37 2.14
CA ILE A 37 0.87 -9.69 0.84
C ILE A 37 -0.25 -10.28 -0.01
N ASP A 38 -0.64 -11.53 0.18
CA ASP A 38 -1.65 -12.20 -0.65
C ASP A 38 -3.02 -11.55 -0.50
N PHE A 39 -3.29 -10.92 0.64
CA PHE A 39 -4.53 -10.16 0.87
C PHE A 39 -4.58 -8.92 -0.03
N ALA A 40 -3.48 -8.14 -0.08
CA ALA A 40 -3.41 -6.97 -0.95
C ALA A 40 -3.47 -7.37 -2.44
N LEU A 41 -2.74 -8.41 -2.85
CA LEU A 41 -2.77 -8.93 -4.22
C LEU A 41 -4.15 -9.44 -4.60
N SER A 42 -4.83 -10.16 -3.72
CA SER A 42 -6.20 -10.64 -3.94
C SER A 42 -7.19 -9.49 -4.05
N ASN A 43 -7.07 -8.46 -3.23
CA ASN A 43 -7.90 -7.26 -3.34
C ASN A 43 -7.67 -6.55 -4.68
N MET A 44 -6.41 -6.42 -5.15
CA MET A 44 -6.10 -5.85 -6.47
C MET A 44 -6.73 -6.67 -7.60
N SER A 45 -6.52 -7.98 -7.59
CA SER A 45 -7.05 -8.90 -8.61
C SER A 45 -8.58 -8.88 -8.64
N ASN A 46 -9.23 -8.98 -7.49
CA ASN A 46 -10.70 -8.97 -7.37
C ASN A 46 -11.31 -7.61 -7.77
N SER A 47 -10.54 -6.53 -7.67
CA SER A 47 -10.94 -5.19 -8.13
C SER A 47 -10.54 -4.92 -9.59
N HIS A 48 -10.12 -5.95 -10.34
CA HIS A 48 -9.71 -5.87 -11.74
C HIS A 48 -8.54 -4.91 -12.01
N ILE A 49 -7.68 -4.67 -11.01
CA ILE A 49 -6.42 -3.94 -11.16
C ILE A 49 -5.38 -4.95 -11.62
N GLN A 50 -5.15 -5.01 -12.93
CA GLN A 50 -4.34 -6.06 -13.55
C GLN A 50 -2.84 -5.75 -13.63
N LYS A 51 -2.45 -4.48 -13.54
CA LYS A 51 -1.05 -4.04 -13.54
C LYS A 51 -0.66 -3.63 -12.14
N VAL A 52 0.19 -4.43 -11.49
CA VAL A 52 0.56 -4.24 -10.09
C VAL A 52 2.07 -4.26 -9.94
N ALA A 53 2.62 -3.27 -9.25
CA ALA A 53 4.02 -3.25 -8.84
C ALA A 53 4.14 -3.46 -7.32
N VAL A 54 5.07 -4.30 -6.92
CA VAL A 54 5.44 -4.53 -5.52
C VAL A 54 6.80 -3.89 -5.28
N LEU A 55 6.87 -2.92 -4.38
CA LEU A 55 8.11 -2.25 -4.01
C LEU A 55 8.69 -2.94 -2.78
N THR A 56 9.82 -3.63 -2.96
CA THR A 56 10.48 -4.43 -1.93
C THR A 56 11.83 -3.84 -1.55
N GLN A 57 12.33 -4.13 -0.37
CA GLN A 57 13.63 -3.67 0.08
C GLN A 57 14.30 -4.66 1.03
N TYR A 58 13.84 -4.75 2.29
CA TYR A 58 14.44 -5.61 3.31
C TYR A 58 14.02 -7.07 3.14
N ASN A 59 14.99 -7.99 3.25
CA ASN A 59 14.76 -9.44 3.28
C ASN A 59 13.81 -9.94 2.16
N ALA A 60 13.93 -9.34 0.96
CA ALA A 60 12.99 -9.52 -0.14
C ALA A 60 13.05 -10.91 -0.79
N ARG A 61 14.12 -11.70 -0.57
CA ARG A 61 14.32 -12.98 -1.29
C ARG A 61 13.12 -13.91 -1.20
N SER A 62 12.68 -14.21 0.01
CA SER A 62 11.54 -15.11 0.24
C SER A 62 10.21 -14.53 -0.27
N LEU A 63 10.08 -13.21 -0.30
CA LEU A 63 8.94 -12.52 -0.90
C LEU A 63 8.98 -12.65 -2.43
N ASN A 64 10.11 -12.40 -3.05
CA ASN A 64 10.28 -12.49 -4.51
C ASN A 64 10.05 -13.92 -5.01
N GLU A 65 10.55 -14.94 -4.29
CA GLU A 65 10.28 -16.34 -4.58
C GLU A 65 8.77 -16.66 -4.57
N HIS A 66 8.02 -16.11 -3.62
CA HIS A 66 6.57 -16.27 -3.55
C HIS A 66 5.85 -15.55 -4.70
N LEU A 67 6.28 -14.33 -5.01
CA LEU A 67 5.67 -13.51 -6.07
C LEU A 67 5.94 -14.03 -7.49
N ASN A 68 7.00 -14.79 -7.70
CA ASN A 68 7.31 -15.41 -8.99
C ASN A 68 6.22 -16.36 -9.46
N SER A 69 5.40 -16.88 -8.55
CA SER A 69 4.22 -17.69 -8.87
C SER A 69 2.97 -16.85 -9.09
N SER A 70 3.04 -15.87 -10.00
CA SER A 70 1.95 -14.90 -10.29
C SER A 70 0.61 -15.55 -10.75
N LYS A 71 0.60 -16.85 -11.00
CA LYS A 71 -0.58 -17.62 -11.48
C LYS A 71 -1.79 -17.52 -10.52
N TRP A 72 -1.55 -17.39 -9.23
CA TRP A 72 -2.59 -17.38 -8.21
C TRP A 72 -3.51 -16.16 -8.27
N TRP A 73 -3.04 -15.02 -8.80
CA TRP A 73 -3.77 -13.75 -8.83
C TRP A 73 -4.17 -13.31 -10.24
N ASP A 74 -3.94 -14.13 -11.27
CA ASP A 74 -4.29 -13.86 -12.68
C ASP A 74 -3.67 -12.56 -13.25
N PHE A 75 -2.47 -12.21 -12.83
CA PHE A 75 -1.72 -11.07 -13.37
C PHE A 75 -0.98 -11.38 -14.68
N GLY A 76 -1.13 -12.57 -15.22
CA GLY A 76 -0.39 -13.04 -16.41
C GLY A 76 -0.97 -12.65 -17.76
N ARG A 77 -1.96 -11.74 -17.82
CA ARG A 77 -2.62 -11.36 -19.08
C ARG A 77 -1.79 -10.39 -19.91
N LYS A 78 -2.07 -10.33 -21.24
CA LYS A 78 -1.30 -9.52 -22.20
C LYS A 78 -1.15 -8.02 -21.85
N GLN A 79 -2.09 -7.46 -21.10
CA GLN A 79 -2.10 -6.03 -20.74
C GLN A 79 -1.85 -5.76 -19.26
N GLY A 80 -1.52 -6.79 -18.48
CA GLY A 80 -1.27 -6.69 -17.05
C GLY A 80 0.13 -7.14 -16.69
N GLY A 81 0.33 -7.43 -15.43
CA GLY A 81 1.56 -8.01 -14.89
C GLY A 81 1.77 -7.70 -13.43
N LEU A 82 2.48 -8.61 -12.78
CA LEU A 82 3.04 -8.40 -11.47
C LEU A 82 4.53 -8.07 -11.62
N PHE A 83 4.89 -6.86 -11.21
CA PHE A 83 6.25 -6.33 -11.31
C PHE A 83 6.82 -6.21 -9.89
N VAL A 84 8.06 -6.65 -9.70
CA VAL A 84 8.73 -6.52 -8.42
C VAL A 84 9.92 -5.60 -8.60
N PHE A 85 9.92 -4.49 -7.85
CA PHE A 85 11.00 -3.51 -7.87
C PHE A 85 11.74 -3.51 -6.53
N THR A 86 13.06 -3.48 -6.64
CA THR A 86 13.99 -3.32 -5.53
C THR A 86 14.78 -2.03 -5.75
N PRO A 87 15.39 -1.45 -4.71
CA PRO A 87 16.34 -0.36 -4.90
C PRO A 87 17.40 -0.72 -5.93
N THR A 88 17.63 0.18 -6.88
CA THR A 88 18.58 -0.06 -7.96
C THR A 88 19.77 0.89 -7.82
N ILE A 89 20.98 0.37 -7.93
CA ILE A 89 22.19 1.19 -8.03
C ILE A 89 22.26 1.74 -9.45
N THR A 90 22.27 3.07 -9.57
CA THR A 90 22.47 3.79 -10.82
C THR A 90 23.71 4.67 -10.71
N ALA A 91 24.13 5.29 -11.82
CA ALA A 91 25.25 6.26 -11.80
C ALA A 91 24.98 7.44 -10.83
N ASP A 92 23.71 7.81 -10.67
CA ASP A 92 23.28 8.97 -9.90
C ASP A 92 22.80 8.62 -8.49
N SER A 93 22.51 7.35 -8.19
CA SER A 93 22.00 6.90 -6.91
C SER A 93 22.43 5.48 -6.56
N SER A 94 23.02 5.33 -5.38
CA SER A 94 23.44 4.05 -4.81
C SER A 94 22.73 3.74 -3.48
N TYR A 95 21.59 4.39 -3.21
CA TYR A 95 20.94 4.33 -1.91
C TYR A 95 19.72 3.43 -1.90
N TRP A 96 19.45 2.88 -0.73
CA TRP A 96 18.19 2.25 -0.40
C TRP A 96 17.06 3.29 -0.41
N TYR A 97 15.81 2.83 -0.57
CA TYR A 97 14.68 3.73 -0.41
C TYR A 97 14.69 4.34 1.00
N ARG A 98 14.66 5.66 1.07
CA ARG A 98 14.65 6.41 2.35
C ARG A 98 13.32 6.33 3.07
N GLY A 99 12.26 5.89 2.39
CA GLY A 99 10.91 5.74 2.91
C GLY A 99 9.92 5.42 1.80
N THR A 100 8.64 5.37 2.14
CA THR A 100 7.57 5.00 1.20
C THR A 100 7.43 5.97 0.04
N ALA A 101 7.51 7.27 0.30
CA ALA A 101 7.44 8.29 -0.74
C ALA A 101 8.63 8.23 -1.70
N ASP A 102 9.84 7.99 -1.18
CA ASP A 102 11.04 7.84 -1.99
C ASP A 102 10.98 6.59 -2.87
N SER A 103 10.45 5.47 -2.34
CA SER A 103 10.27 4.27 -3.14
C SER A 103 9.30 4.48 -4.32
N LEU A 104 8.26 5.28 -4.14
CA LEU A 104 7.36 5.68 -5.22
C LEU A 104 8.07 6.59 -6.23
N TYR A 105 8.83 7.57 -5.74
CA TYR A 105 9.55 8.51 -6.57
C TYR A 105 10.59 7.83 -7.46
N GLN A 106 11.39 6.92 -6.92
CA GLN A 106 12.38 6.16 -7.70
C GLN A 106 11.75 5.26 -8.77
N ASN A 107 10.48 4.85 -8.58
CA ASN A 107 9.73 4.05 -9.55
C ASN A 107 8.68 4.85 -10.34
N LEU A 108 8.79 6.18 -10.36
CA LEU A 108 7.85 7.08 -11.02
C LEU A 108 7.72 6.79 -12.53
N GLN A 109 8.81 6.36 -13.17
CA GLN A 109 8.79 6.03 -14.59
C GLN A 109 7.84 4.86 -14.90
N PHE A 110 7.71 3.88 -14.00
CA PHE A 110 6.73 2.80 -14.15
C PHE A 110 5.30 3.34 -14.14
N LEU A 111 5.00 4.26 -13.23
CA LEU A 111 3.68 4.89 -13.16
C LEU A 111 3.38 5.68 -14.44
N LYS A 112 4.32 6.52 -14.90
CA LYS A 112 4.18 7.30 -16.13
C LYS A 112 3.98 6.41 -17.35
N SER A 113 4.72 5.31 -17.47
CA SER A 113 4.62 4.36 -18.58
C SER A 113 3.38 3.45 -18.49
N SER A 114 2.67 3.44 -17.37
CA SER A 114 1.46 2.64 -17.25
C SER A 114 0.29 3.19 -18.05
N HIS A 115 0.26 4.51 -18.28
CA HIS A 115 -0.85 5.23 -18.90
C HIS A 115 -2.21 5.00 -18.24
N GLU A 116 -2.22 4.59 -16.95
CA GLU A 116 -3.45 4.42 -16.19
C GLU A 116 -3.81 5.73 -15.48
N PRO A 117 -5.10 6.13 -15.51
CA PRO A 117 -5.52 7.43 -14.96
C PRO A 117 -5.46 7.47 -13.42
N TYR A 118 -5.46 6.33 -12.76
CA TYR A 118 -5.49 6.24 -11.31
C TYR A 118 -4.41 5.31 -10.78
N VAL A 119 -3.94 5.60 -9.57
CA VAL A 119 -2.98 4.78 -8.83
C VAL A 119 -3.62 4.34 -7.51
N VAL A 120 -3.65 3.04 -7.24
CA VAL A 120 -4.05 2.47 -5.96
C VAL A 120 -2.81 2.03 -5.21
N ILE A 121 -2.58 2.61 -4.03
CA ILE A 121 -1.43 2.28 -3.18
C ILE A 121 -1.93 1.49 -1.97
N ALA A 122 -1.35 0.32 -1.75
CA ALA A 122 -1.67 -0.55 -0.63
C ALA A 122 -0.40 -0.97 0.14
N SER A 123 -0.54 -1.31 1.42
CA SER A 123 0.54 -1.95 2.18
C SER A 123 0.56 -3.45 1.95
N GLY A 124 1.74 -4.04 1.83
CA GLY A 124 1.92 -5.48 1.65
C GLY A 124 1.76 -6.29 2.95
N ASP A 125 1.67 -5.63 4.10
CA ASP A 125 1.44 -6.24 5.40
C ASP A 125 0.01 -6.05 5.92
N GLY A 126 -0.85 -5.39 5.15
CA GLY A 126 -2.24 -5.15 5.48
C GLY A 126 -3.12 -6.38 5.25
N ILE A 127 -3.67 -6.93 6.34
CA ILE A 127 -4.56 -8.11 6.30
C ILE A 127 -6.01 -7.63 6.39
N TYR A 128 -6.61 -7.39 5.25
CA TYR A 128 -8.01 -6.96 5.16
C TYR A 128 -8.62 -7.37 3.81
N LYS A 129 -9.94 -7.38 3.73
CA LYS A 129 -10.71 -7.54 2.49
C LYS A 129 -11.31 -6.20 2.12
N LEU A 130 -10.97 -5.69 0.94
CA LEU A 130 -11.46 -4.41 0.43
C LEU A 130 -11.65 -4.47 -1.08
N ASP A 131 -12.75 -3.92 -1.55
CA ASP A 131 -13.03 -3.69 -2.97
C ASP A 131 -12.48 -2.31 -3.37
N TYR A 132 -11.34 -2.30 -4.02
CA TYR A 132 -10.74 -1.05 -4.51
C TYR A 132 -11.55 -0.42 -5.66
N GLY A 133 -12.40 -1.18 -6.34
CA GLY A 133 -13.33 -0.64 -7.34
C GLY A 133 -14.26 0.40 -6.72
N LYS A 134 -14.85 0.07 -5.56
CA LYS A 134 -15.71 1.00 -4.82
C LYS A 134 -14.96 2.25 -4.32
N VAL A 135 -13.70 2.08 -3.92
CA VAL A 135 -12.86 3.22 -3.51
C VAL A 135 -12.60 4.15 -4.70
N LEU A 136 -12.30 3.58 -5.87
CA LEU A 136 -12.11 4.34 -7.11
C LEU A 136 -13.41 5.04 -7.58
N GLU A 137 -14.55 4.38 -7.47
CA GLU A 137 -15.87 4.99 -7.75
C GLU A 137 -16.10 6.22 -6.88
N TYR A 138 -15.90 6.09 -5.57
CA TYR A 138 -15.99 7.19 -4.63
C TYR A 138 -15.00 8.31 -4.95
N HIS A 139 -13.74 7.97 -5.27
CA HIS A 139 -12.72 8.93 -5.64
C HIS A 139 -13.13 9.80 -6.84
N ILE A 140 -13.70 9.15 -7.87
CA ILE A 140 -14.16 9.83 -9.09
C ILE A 140 -15.40 10.69 -8.80
N GLU A 141 -16.37 10.16 -8.06
CA GLU A 141 -17.57 10.88 -7.66
C GLU A 141 -17.25 12.16 -6.89
N LYS A 142 -16.34 12.07 -5.95
CA LYS A 142 -15.88 13.21 -5.15
C LYS A 142 -14.91 14.13 -5.88
N LYS A 143 -14.47 13.77 -7.08
CA LYS A 143 -13.45 14.50 -7.86
C LYS A 143 -12.20 14.81 -7.00
N ALA A 144 -11.83 13.86 -6.16
CA ALA A 144 -10.75 14.02 -5.19
C ALA A 144 -9.39 13.88 -5.88
N ASP A 145 -8.38 14.59 -5.39
CA ASP A 145 -6.99 14.38 -5.80
C ASP A 145 -6.39 13.17 -5.07
N ILE A 146 -6.76 12.99 -3.79
CA ILE A 146 -6.34 11.87 -2.96
C ILE A 146 -7.57 11.35 -2.20
N THR A 147 -7.76 10.02 -2.18
CA THR A 147 -8.74 9.36 -1.33
C THR A 147 -8.02 8.42 -0.37
N MET A 148 -8.31 8.54 0.90
CA MET A 148 -7.76 7.69 1.95
C MET A 148 -8.83 6.76 2.49
N VAL A 149 -8.52 5.47 2.58
CA VAL A 149 -9.35 4.51 3.29
C VAL A 149 -8.97 4.55 4.76
N VAL A 150 -9.91 4.84 5.62
CA VAL A 150 -9.68 4.99 7.07
C VAL A 150 -10.64 4.11 7.86
N LYS A 151 -10.24 3.79 9.09
CA LYS A 151 -11.10 3.07 10.05
C LYS A 151 -11.33 3.96 11.26
N LYS A 152 -12.56 4.03 11.74
CA LYS A 152 -12.86 4.72 13.00
C LYS A 152 -12.18 4.00 14.17
N LEU A 153 -11.49 4.77 14.99
CA LEU A 153 -10.82 4.27 16.17
C LEU A 153 -11.80 4.24 17.34
N GLU A 154 -12.00 3.07 17.93
CA GLU A 154 -12.86 2.89 19.12
C GLU A 154 -12.07 3.15 20.40
N ASP A 155 -10.82 2.68 20.46
CA ASP A 155 -9.90 2.87 21.56
C ASP A 155 -8.79 3.87 21.20
N ARG A 156 -8.67 4.92 22.00
CA ARG A 156 -7.69 5.99 21.82
C ARG A 156 -6.33 5.71 22.47
N SER A 157 -6.20 4.64 23.24
CA SER A 157 -4.96 4.31 23.98
C SER A 157 -3.75 4.05 23.05
N GLU A 158 -4.01 3.67 21.80
CA GLU A 158 -2.98 3.32 20.83
C GLU A 158 -2.80 4.34 19.70
N ILE A 159 -3.34 5.56 19.81
CA ILE A 159 -3.28 6.58 18.73
C ILE A 159 -1.86 6.94 18.32
N ASN A 160 -0.92 6.90 19.24
CA ASN A 160 0.50 7.17 18.99
C ASN A 160 1.19 6.15 18.08
N ARG A 161 0.49 5.08 17.70
CA ARG A 161 0.99 4.05 16.77
C ARG A 161 0.58 4.31 15.31
N PHE A 162 -0.37 5.19 15.10
CA PHE A 162 -1.04 5.37 13.81
C PHE A 162 -0.99 6.82 13.35
N GLY A 163 -1.11 7.02 12.05
CA GLY A 163 -1.52 8.31 11.50
C GLY A 163 -3.02 8.51 11.75
N VAL A 164 -3.38 9.67 12.22
CA VAL A 164 -4.75 10.06 12.55
C VAL A 164 -5.21 11.13 11.58
N VAL A 165 -6.45 11.03 11.12
CA VAL A 165 -7.05 12.04 10.24
C VAL A 165 -8.29 12.63 10.90
N SER A 166 -8.41 13.94 10.81
CA SER A 166 -9.63 14.68 11.09
C SER A 166 -10.37 14.92 9.79
N MET A 167 -11.69 14.75 9.79
CA MET A 167 -12.49 14.94 8.58
C MET A 167 -13.84 15.59 8.90
N THR A 168 -14.43 16.24 7.91
CA THR A 168 -15.80 16.75 7.96
C THR A 168 -16.81 15.60 7.89
N GLU A 169 -18.10 15.88 8.19
CA GLU A 169 -19.19 14.92 8.03
C GLU A 169 -19.32 14.42 6.58
N GLU A 170 -18.92 15.22 5.61
CA GLU A 170 -18.94 14.90 4.18
C GLU A 170 -17.75 14.02 3.76
N GLY A 171 -16.83 13.71 4.68
CA GLY A 171 -15.65 12.88 4.44
C GLY A 171 -14.44 13.62 3.87
N ARG A 172 -14.42 14.97 3.92
CA ARG A 172 -13.23 15.74 3.50
C ARG A 172 -12.21 15.78 4.64
N VAL A 173 -10.98 15.34 4.36
CA VAL A 173 -9.88 15.42 5.31
C VAL A 173 -9.48 16.87 5.53
N THR A 174 -9.42 17.29 6.79
CA THR A 174 -9.02 18.64 7.22
C THR A 174 -7.64 18.67 7.82
N GLU A 175 -7.22 17.58 8.47
CA GLU A 175 -5.95 17.51 9.16
C GLU A 175 -5.42 16.08 9.18
N ILE A 176 -4.11 15.92 9.18
CA ILE A 176 -3.41 14.63 9.29
C ILE A 176 -2.29 14.75 10.31
N ASP A 177 -2.38 13.98 11.37
CA ASP A 177 -1.38 13.89 12.42
C ASP A 177 -0.69 12.53 12.40
N GLU A 178 0.62 12.52 12.23
CA GLU A 178 1.41 11.27 12.26
C GLU A 178 1.83 10.94 13.69
N LYS A 179 1.25 9.86 14.25
CA LYS A 179 1.56 9.34 15.59
C LYS A 179 1.45 10.39 16.70
N PRO A 180 0.33 11.09 16.81
CA PRO A 180 0.15 12.12 17.83
C PRO A 180 0.28 11.53 19.24
N LEU A 181 0.85 12.29 20.16
CA LEU A 181 0.93 11.90 21.57
C LEU A 181 -0.41 12.08 22.29
N GLU A 182 -1.15 13.11 21.87
CA GLU A 182 -2.49 13.43 22.38
C GLU A 182 -3.39 13.85 21.21
N THR A 183 -4.68 13.58 21.29
CA THR A 183 -5.66 14.06 20.30
C THR A 183 -6.59 15.06 20.94
N ASN A 184 -6.92 16.11 20.19
CA ASN A 184 -7.93 17.06 20.58
C ASN A 184 -9.31 16.35 20.67
N PRO A 185 -10.08 16.45 21.78
CA PRO A 185 -11.31 15.67 21.96
C PRO A 185 -12.43 15.98 20.96
N VAL A 186 -12.30 17.04 20.17
CA VAL A 186 -13.30 17.49 19.19
C VAL A 186 -13.07 16.89 17.78
N SER A 187 -11.92 16.31 17.50
CA SER A 187 -11.64 15.72 16.20
C SER A 187 -12.23 14.32 16.10
N TYR A 188 -13.04 14.06 15.09
CA TYR A 188 -13.43 12.70 14.70
C TYR A 188 -12.18 11.96 14.25
N THR A 189 -11.64 11.14 15.13
CA THR A 189 -10.35 10.49 14.95
C THR A 189 -10.53 9.23 14.11
N HIS A 190 -9.92 9.18 12.95
CA HIS A 190 -9.92 8.01 12.07
C HIS A 190 -8.51 7.54 11.84
N LEU A 191 -8.32 6.22 11.86
CA LEU A 191 -7.04 5.59 11.57
C LEU A 191 -6.73 5.64 10.09
N ARG A 192 -5.45 5.83 9.81
CA ARG A 192 -4.89 5.73 8.47
C ARG A 192 -5.06 4.32 7.89
N ALA A 193 -5.60 4.25 6.69
CA ALA A 193 -5.37 3.18 5.76
C ALA A 193 -4.98 3.79 4.41
N HIS A 194 -4.29 3.09 3.59
CA HIS A 194 -3.64 3.29 2.31
C HIS A 194 -4.11 4.45 1.39
N GLU A 195 -3.14 5.11 0.78
CA GLU A 195 -3.32 6.28 -0.08
C GLU A 195 -3.69 5.87 -1.52
N THR A 196 -4.66 6.56 -2.10
CA THR A 196 -4.96 6.51 -3.54
C THR A 196 -4.72 7.90 -4.12
N ARG A 197 -3.80 8.05 -5.08
CA ARG A 197 -3.46 9.33 -5.71
C ARG A 197 -3.95 9.40 -7.14
N ARG A 198 -4.38 10.60 -7.55
CA ARG A 198 -4.64 10.98 -8.92
C ARG A 198 -3.42 11.72 -9.47
N HIS A 199 -2.99 11.37 -10.66
CA HIS A 199 -1.96 12.01 -11.49
C HIS A 199 -0.63 12.43 -10.87
N LEU A 200 0.37 11.89 -11.50
CA LEU A 200 1.68 12.51 -11.68
C LEU A 200 1.81 13.04 -13.09
#